data_451024277d4293ea54e7b0d7d442d588
#
_entry.id   451024277d4293ea54e7b0d7d442d588
#
_cell.length_a   1.000
_cell.length_b   1.000
_cell.length_c   1.000
_cell.angle_alpha   90.00
_cell.angle_beta   90.00
_cell.angle_gamma   90.00
#
_symmetry.space_group_name_H-M   'P 1'
#
loop_
_entity.id
_entity.type
_entity.pdbx_description
1 polymer ?
#
loop_
_entity_poly.entity_id
_entity_poly.type
_entity_poly.pdbx_seq_one_letter_code
_entity_poly.pdbx_strand_id
1 'polypeptide(L)'
;MEQYLRRIVELSLGSTPEELLKASLDTCIQLTGATGGSILGEEGVNLQFLFSDVVELIGVQVPFDSIAGVTVNESKVVYTYAPADKRHFPGVDKRIQHETKYLLSIPIKSIHRSTGPGNVAKNSGALQLLFENNIFPEIDLERGAQEFLLTELEKNKSFMKRLKSILWFLPIVAFAMEVMRLRQTSYQTIHELKNKLISGLSWIGYLKEDIRHNSPAVLEDENVRQDFELSETAIREGVSLAATYLQFTNIYSPDFAQVDVNDVLAETAVSVKALAAELKAVDFSVVLDLDRGIGVRNLDASQLKMAFFNLCKNGVEALVEHKVPYPEIRILSTLKNGRAVLVISDNGPGMPPEIANNLFVAFKTKKSGGVGLGLAITKKIIDVHGGTIKCDTNSEGTRFMITL
;
A
#
# COMPACT_ATOMS: atom_id res chain seq x y z
N MET A 1 20.78 10.64 -18.55
CA MET A 1 21.10 9.67 -17.49
C MET A 1 20.96 10.28 -16.10
N GLU A 2 21.75 11.33 -15.79
CA GLU A 2 21.71 11.97 -14.46
C GLU A 2 20.33 12.49 -14.05
N GLN A 3 19.57 13.09 -14.96
CA GLN A 3 18.20 13.56 -14.73
C GLN A 3 17.25 12.41 -14.36
N TYR A 4 17.36 11.25 -15.02
CA TYR A 4 16.54 10.07 -14.73
C TYR A 4 16.90 9.43 -13.38
N LEU A 5 18.20 9.31 -13.08
CA LEU A 5 18.67 8.81 -11.78
C LEU A 5 18.18 9.72 -10.63
N ARG A 6 18.29 11.04 -10.80
CA ARG A 6 17.81 12.01 -9.82
C ARG A 6 16.32 11.84 -9.56
N ARG A 7 15.51 11.73 -10.62
CA ARG A 7 14.06 11.51 -10.50
C ARG A 7 13.71 10.21 -9.77
N ILE A 8 14.44 9.12 -10.04
CA ILE A 8 14.21 7.83 -9.37
C ILE A 8 14.64 7.89 -7.90
N VAL A 9 15.75 8.57 -7.57
CA VAL A 9 16.16 8.78 -6.18
C VAL A 9 15.14 9.65 -5.43
N GLU A 10 14.63 10.72 -6.05
CA GLU A 10 13.55 11.54 -5.47
C GLU A 10 12.28 10.72 -5.24
N LEU A 11 11.89 9.88 -6.19
CA LEU A 11 10.77 8.96 -6.06
C LEU A 11 11.02 7.90 -4.96
N SER A 12 12.22 7.35 -4.84
CA SER A 12 12.54 6.33 -3.82
C SER A 12 12.43 6.84 -2.38
N LEU A 13 12.52 8.14 -2.16
CA LEU A 13 12.44 8.77 -0.84
C LEU A 13 11.00 9.06 -0.37
N GLY A 14 10.01 9.06 -1.27
CA GLY A 14 8.64 9.43 -0.93
C GLY A 14 7.54 8.63 -1.61
N SER A 15 7.87 7.73 -2.56
CA SER A 15 6.91 7.02 -3.39
C SER A 15 6.64 5.59 -2.92
N THR A 16 5.52 5.05 -3.38
CA THR A 16 5.20 3.64 -3.17
C THR A 16 6.11 2.74 -4.03
N PRO A 17 6.28 1.46 -3.68
CA PRO A 17 6.98 0.50 -4.55
C PRO A 17 6.37 0.43 -5.95
N GLU A 18 5.05 0.54 -6.05
CA GLU A 18 4.30 0.54 -7.31
C GLU A 18 4.65 1.75 -8.19
N GLU A 19 4.70 2.95 -7.60
CA GLU A 19 5.13 4.18 -8.31
C GLU A 19 6.59 4.09 -8.76
N LEU A 20 7.44 3.47 -7.93
CA LEU A 20 8.84 3.26 -8.28
C LEU A 20 9.00 2.26 -9.42
N LEU A 21 8.23 1.16 -9.45
CA LEU A 21 8.20 0.20 -10.55
C LEU A 21 7.71 0.87 -11.83
N LYS A 22 6.65 1.67 -11.75
CA LYS A 22 6.11 2.45 -12.87
C LYS A 22 7.17 3.37 -13.46
N ALA A 23 7.76 4.23 -12.64
CA ALA A 23 8.77 5.18 -13.08
C ALA A 23 10.00 4.49 -13.68
N SER A 24 10.40 3.34 -13.13
CA SER A 24 11.50 2.54 -13.65
C SER A 24 11.18 1.93 -15.00
N LEU A 25 9.98 1.37 -15.18
CA LEU A 25 9.52 0.83 -16.46
C LEU A 25 9.42 1.92 -17.52
N ASP A 26 8.75 3.03 -17.22
CA ASP A 26 8.62 4.18 -18.13
C ASP A 26 9.99 4.68 -18.58
N THR A 27 10.95 4.73 -17.66
CA THR A 27 12.33 5.12 -17.97
C THR A 27 13.01 4.09 -18.89
N CYS A 28 12.84 2.80 -18.64
CA CYS A 28 13.40 1.75 -19.52
C CYS A 28 12.80 1.82 -20.93
N ILE A 29 11.50 2.02 -21.05
CA ILE A 29 10.81 2.21 -22.34
C ILE A 29 11.40 3.42 -23.09
N GLN A 30 11.50 4.57 -22.43
CA GLN A 30 12.03 5.80 -23.04
C GLN A 30 13.51 5.67 -23.46
N LEU A 31 14.35 5.04 -22.65
CA LEU A 31 15.78 4.88 -22.93
C LEU A 31 16.07 3.92 -24.08
N THR A 32 15.16 2.96 -24.34
CA THR A 32 15.35 1.95 -25.38
C THR A 32 14.60 2.24 -26.66
N GLY A 33 13.59 3.12 -26.60
CA GLY A 33 12.63 3.31 -27.68
C GLY A 33 11.67 2.12 -27.82
N ALA A 34 11.46 1.35 -26.73
CA ALA A 34 10.45 0.30 -26.69
C ALA A 34 9.05 0.91 -26.86
N THR A 35 8.13 0.14 -27.43
CA THR A 35 6.71 0.53 -27.61
C THR A 35 5.87 0.19 -26.40
N GLY A 36 6.38 -0.67 -25.52
CA GLY A 36 5.75 -1.07 -24.28
C GLY A 36 6.65 -1.94 -23.42
N GLY A 37 6.19 -2.30 -22.23
CA GLY A 37 6.95 -3.17 -21.36
C GLY A 37 6.21 -3.62 -20.10
N SER A 38 6.83 -4.58 -19.42
CA SER A 38 6.26 -5.18 -18.20
C SER A 38 7.35 -5.65 -17.24
N ILE A 39 7.00 -5.70 -15.97
CA ILE A 39 7.81 -6.30 -14.90
C ILE A 39 7.04 -7.48 -14.34
N LEU A 40 7.67 -8.67 -14.42
CA LEU A 40 7.10 -9.91 -13.91
C LEU A 40 7.88 -10.37 -12.68
N GLY A 41 7.18 -10.95 -11.70
CA GLY A 41 7.75 -11.55 -10.50
C GLY A 41 7.26 -12.98 -10.29
N GLU A 42 7.95 -13.74 -9.44
CA GLU A 42 7.54 -15.09 -9.05
C GLU A 42 6.28 -15.05 -8.17
N GLU A 43 5.28 -15.86 -8.54
CA GLU A 43 4.06 -16.08 -7.74
C GLU A 43 3.71 -17.58 -7.76
N GLY A 44 4.07 -18.28 -6.69
CA GLY A 44 3.89 -19.72 -6.57
C GLY A 44 4.65 -20.52 -7.64
N VAL A 45 3.91 -21.19 -8.53
CA VAL A 45 4.46 -22.02 -9.63
C VAL A 45 4.48 -21.30 -10.97
N ASN A 46 4.18 -20.00 -11.01
CA ASN A 46 4.11 -19.19 -12.22
C ASN A 46 4.88 -17.87 -12.02
N LEU A 47 5.01 -17.11 -13.11
CA LEU A 47 5.33 -15.69 -13.05
C LEU A 47 4.05 -14.87 -13.20
N GLN A 48 3.98 -13.74 -12.53
CA GLN A 48 2.85 -12.81 -12.59
C GLN A 48 3.33 -11.44 -13.07
N PHE A 49 2.53 -10.79 -13.89
CA PHE A 49 2.73 -9.39 -14.25
C PHE A 49 2.48 -8.52 -13.01
N LEU A 50 3.54 -8.04 -12.38
CA LEU A 50 3.48 -7.14 -11.22
C LEU A 50 3.18 -5.71 -11.66
N PHE A 51 3.74 -5.30 -12.81
CA PHE A 51 3.51 -4.01 -13.42
C PHE A 51 3.59 -4.10 -14.95
N SER A 52 2.76 -3.33 -15.65
CA SER A 52 2.75 -3.23 -17.11
C SER A 52 2.25 -1.85 -17.53
N ASP A 53 2.70 -1.34 -18.68
CA ASP A 53 2.10 -0.19 -19.35
C ASP A 53 0.68 -0.49 -19.88
N VAL A 54 0.36 -1.78 -20.04
CA VAL A 54 -1.00 -2.28 -20.35
C VAL A 54 -1.63 -2.81 -19.07
N VAL A 55 -2.61 -2.07 -18.52
CA VAL A 55 -3.22 -2.35 -17.20
C VAL A 55 -3.89 -3.73 -17.16
N GLU A 56 -4.47 -4.19 -18.26
CA GLU A 56 -5.15 -5.47 -18.38
C GLU A 56 -4.23 -6.69 -18.17
N LEU A 57 -2.92 -6.50 -18.23
CA LEU A 57 -1.94 -7.55 -17.99
C LEU A 57 -1.59 -7.68 -16.50
N ILE A 58 -1.80 -6.66 -15.68
CA ILE A 58 -1.45 -6.71 -14.26
C ILE A 58 -2.23 -7.85 -13.58
N GLY A 59 -1.53 -8.70 -12.85
CA GLY A 59 -2.10 -9.89 -12.21
C GLY A 59 -2.20 -11.14 -13.11
N VAL A 60 -1.96 -11.01 -14.42
CA VAL A 60 -1.95 -12.17 -15.34
C VAL A 60 -0.76 -13.06 -15.01
N GLN A 61 -0.99 -14.37 -14.96
CA GLN A 61 0.05 -15.36 -14.74
C GLN A 61 0.53 -15.97 -16.05
N VAL A 62 1.82 -16.20 -16.15
CA VAL A 62 2.47 -16.91 -17.25
C VAL A 62 3.35 -18.05 -16.70
N PRO A 63 3.40 -19.20 -17.39
CA PRO A 63 4.13 -20.36 -16.91
C PRO A 63 5.65 -20.18 -17.04
N PHE A 64 6.40 -20.99 -16.30
CA PHE A 64 7.88 -20.96 -16.31
C PHE A 64 8.52 -21.53 -17.59
N ASP A 65 7.76 -22.14 -18.49
CA ASP A 65 8.23 -22.54 -19.84
C ASP A 65 8.06 -21.41 -20.87
N SER A 66 7.53 -20.25 -20.46
CA SER A 66 7.47 -19.04 -21.28
C SER A 66 8.83 -18.36 -21.44
N ILE A 67 8.92 -17.38 -22.35
CA ILE A 67 10.12 -16.54 -22.53
C ILE A 67 10.56 -15.90 -21.21
N ALA A 68 9.61 -15.34 -20.45
CA ALA A 68 9.89 -14.75 -19.12
C ALA A 68 10.42 -15.81 -18.15
N GLY A 69 9.85 -17.02 -18.16
CA GLY A 69 10.24 -18.10 -17.28
C GLY A 69 11.66 -18.60 -17.56
N VAL A 70 12.02 -18.78 -18.83
CA VAL A 70 13.41 -19.11 -19.23
C VAL A 70 14.38 -18.01 -18.79
N THR A 71 14.00 -16.75 -18.98
CA THR A 71 14.78 -15.59 -18.52
C THR A 71 15.11 -15.67 -17.04
N VAL A 72 14.12 -15.98 -16.21
CA VAL A 72 14.27 -16.06 -14.74
C VAL A 72 15.05 -17.31 -14.33
N ASN A 73 14.66 -18.48 -14.83
CA ASN A 73 15.23 -19.76 -14.39
C ASN A 73 16.70 -19.94 -14.83
N GLU A 74 17.03 -19.50 -16.04
CA GLU A 74 18.36 -19.70 -16.61
C GLU A 74 19.27 -18.47 -16.48
N SER A 75 18.77 -17.37 -15.88
CA SER A 75 19.49 -16.08 -15.76
C SER A 75 19.99 -15.56 -17.11
N LYS A 76 19.20 -15.76 -18.16
CA LYS A 76 19.53 -15.34 -19.52
C LYS A 76 18.75 -14.11 -19.94
N VAL A 77 19.42 -13.22 -20.66
CA VAL A 77 18.75 -12.21 -21.48
C VAL A 77 18.31 -12.89 -22.76
N VAL A 78 17.03 -12.79 -23.07
CA VAL A 78 16.41 -13.37 -24.28
C VAL A 78 15.93 -12.25 -25.18
N TYR A 79 16.41 -12.24 -26.43
CA TYR A 79 15.89 -11.36 -27.48
C TYR A 79 15.34 -12.22 -28.61
N THR A 80 14.10 -12.03 -28.99
CA THR A 80 13.40 -12.92 -29.92
C THR A 80 12.37 -12.19 -30.77
N TYR A 81 12.08 -12.78 -31.93
CA TYR A 81 10.87 -12.48 -32.70
C TYR A 81 9.73 -13.39 -32.16
N ALA A 82 8.84 -12.79 -31.38
CA ALA A 82 7.86 -13.51 -30.57
C ALA A 82 6.94 -14.43 -31.36
N PRO A 83 6.44 -14.07 -32.57
CA PRO A 83 5.57 -14.95 -33.34
C PRO A 83 6.23 -16.28 -33.79
N ALA A 84 7.56 -16.32 -33.87
CA ALA A 84 8.30 -17.53 -34.25
C ALA A 84 8.82 -18.32 -33.01
N ASP A 85 8.77 -17.75 -31.81
CA ASP A 85 9.26 -18.40 -30.59
C ASP A 85 8.15 -19.24 -29.95
N LYS A 86 8.35 -20.54 -29.88
CA LYS A 86 7.39 -21.49 -29.31
C LYS A 86 7.10 -21.25 -27.82
N ARG A 87 7.97 -20.52 -27.10
CA ARG A 87 7.83 -20.15 -25.68
C ARG A 87 7.00 -18.87 -25.52
N HIS A 88 6.67 -18.18 -26.61
CA HIS A 88 5.79 -17.04 -26.55
C HIS A 88 4.40 -17.47 -26.05
N PHE A 89 3.87 -16.75 -25.06
CA PHE A 89 2.57 -17.05 -24.46
C PHE A 89 1.45 -16.23 -25.13
N PRO A 90 0.71 -16.83 -26.09
CA PRO A 90 -0.29 -16.10 -26.90
C PRO A 90 -1.47 -15.55 -26.10
N GLY A 91 -1.63 -15.98 -24.84
CA GLY A 91 -2.64 -15.48 -23.92
C GLY A 91 -2.51 -14.00 -23.61
N VAL A 92 -1.29 -13.46 -23.70
CA VAL A 92 -0.99 -12.02 -23.54
C VAL A 92 -1.53 -11.25 -24.74
N ASP A 93 -1.14 -11.63 -25.96
CA ASP A 93 -1.55 -10.96 -27.21
C ASP A 93 -3.08 -10.91 -27.37
N LYS A 94 -3.76 -12.00 -26.98
CA LYS A 94 -5.24 -12.07 -27.00
C LYS A 94 -5.89 -11.04 -26.07
N ARG A 95 -5.28 -10.74 -24.91
CA ARG A 95 -5.83 -9.77 -23.98
C ARG A 95 -5.63 -8.34 -24.44
N ILE A 96 -4.44 -8.04 -25.00
CA ILE A 96 -4.09 -6.68 -25.43
C ILE A 96 -4.60 -6.38 -26.85
N GLN A 97 -5.15 -7.37 -27.56
CA GLN A 97 -5.60 -7.29 -28.97
C GLN A 97 -4.51 -6.76 -29.90
N HIS A 98 -3.26 -7.05 -29.60
CA HIS A 98 -2.08 -6.63 -30.34
C HIS A 98 -1.05 -7.76 -30.38
N GLU A 99 -0.41 -7.97 -31.55
CA GLU A 99 0.61 -8.98 -31.73
C GLU A 99 1.98 -8.45 -31.32
N THR A 100 2.61 -9.14 -30.36
CA THR A 100 3.98 -8.85 -29.94
C THR A 100 4.95 -9.27 -31.04
N LYS A 101 5.73 -8.33 -31.61
CA LYS A 101 6.72 -8.64 -32.66
C LYS A 101 8.08 -8.99 -32.07
N TYR A 102 8.77 -8.02 -31.49
CA TYR A 102 10.09 -8.26 -30.91
C TYR A 102 10.03 -8.10 -29.41
N LEU A 103 10.56 -9.05 -28.70
CA LEU A 103 10.56 -9.10 -27.24
C LEU A 103 11.99 -9.22 -26.70
N LEU A 104 12.35 -8.30 -25.81
CA LEU A 104 13.56 -8.36 -25.01
C LEU A 104 13.20 -8.66 -23.57
N SER A 105 13.66 -9.77 -23.02
CA SER A 105 13.43 -10.20 -21.66
C SER A 105 14.75 -10.24 -20.88
N ILE A 106 14.82 -9.52 -19.75
CA ILE A 106 16.04 -9.32 -18.96
C ILE A 106 15.77 -9.81 -17.53
N PRO A 107 16.62 -10.68 -16.95
CA PRO A 107 16.43 -11.18 -15.60
C PRO A 107 16.73 -10.08 -14.55
N ILE A 108 15.87 -10.00 -13.54
CA ILE A 108 16.03 -9.12 -12.38
C ILE A 108 16.59 -9.94 -11.23
N LYS A 109 17.83 -9.68 -10.82
CA LYS A 109 18.49 -10.41 -9.73
C LYS A 109 17.88 -10.05 -8.38
N SER A 110 17.66 -11.04 -7.51
CA SER A 110 17.27 -10.83 -6.13
C SER A 110 18.36 -10.05 -5.36
N ILE A 111 17.91 -9.17 -4.46
CA ILE A 111 18.80 -8.42 -3.56
C ILE A 111 19.33 -9.33 -2.45
N HIS A 112 18.57 -10.36 -2.08
CA HIS A 112 18.98 -11.32 -1.06
C HIS A 112 20.01 -12.28 -1.62
N ARG A 113 21.17 -12.37 -0.97
CA ARG A 113 22.12 -13.46 -1.19
C ARG A 113 21.50 -14.73 -0.58
N SER A 114 21.35 -15.78 -1.39
CA SER A 114 20.98 -17.07 -0.83
C SER A 114 22.09 -17.54 0.13
N THR A 115 21.72 -17.87 1.37
CA THR A 115 22.66 -18.30 2.43
C THR A 115 22.95 -19.82 2.40
N GLY A 116 22.62 -20.51 1.28
CA GLY A 116 22.83 -21.96 1.13
C GLY A 116 24.12 -22.32 0.41
N PRO A 117 24.62 -23.57 0.60
CA PRO A 117 25.75 -24.07 -0.16
C PRO A 117 25.37 -24.19 -1.63
N GLY A 118 26.01 -23.36 -2.49
CA GLY A 118 25.72 -23.29 -3.91
C GLY A 118 25.38 -21.92 -4.45
N ASN A 119 25.54 -20.88 -3.68
CA ASN A 119 25.45 -19.42 -3.87
C ASN A 119 25.17 -18.90 -5.31
N VAL A 120 24.15 -19.42 -6.00
CA VAL A 120 23.66 -18.84 -7.25
C VAL A 120 22.66 -17.75 -6.87
N ALA A 121 22.94 -16.50 -7.24
CA ALA A 121 22.01 -15.41 -7.02
C ALA A 121 20.70 -15.73 -7.75
N LYS A 122 19.64 -15.98 -7.00
CA LYS A 122 18.30 -16.25 -7.54
C LYS A 122 17.78 -14.97 -8.21
N ASN A 123 17.07 -15.11 -9.32
CA ASN A 123 16.35 -13.99 -9.90
C ASN A 123 15.02 -13.82 -9.19
N SER A 124 14.57 -12.58 -9.02
CA SER A 124 13.26 -12.24 -8.45
C SER A 124 12.18 -12.04 -9.51
N GLY A 125 12.58 -11.95 -10.79
CA GLY A 125 11.65 -11.75 -11.90
C GLY A 125 12.32 -11.38 -13.21
N ALA A 126 11.54 -10.84 -14.13
CA ALA A 126 11.99 -10.39 -15.45
C ALA A 126 11.44 -9.01 -15.81
N LEU A 127 12.26 -8.18 -16.45
CA LEU A 127 11.84 -7.00 -17.20
C LEU A 127 11.65 -7.39 -18.65
N GLN A 128 10.48 -7.16 -19.21
CA GLN A 128 10.18 -7.37 -20.63
C GLN A 128 9.96 -6.03 -21.32
N LEU A 129 10.55 -5.86 -22.49
CA LEU A 129 10.39 -4.69 -23.35
C LEU A 129 9.98 -5.11 -24.75
N LEU A 130 9.01 -4.42 -25.32
CA LEU A 130 8.38 -4.74 -26.60
C LEU A 130 8.82 -3.74 -27.66
N PHE A 131 9.04 -4.24 -28.89
CA PHE A 131 9.45 -3.39 -30.01
C PHE A 131 8.72 -3.77 -31.29
N GLU A 132 8.33 -2.79 -32.09
CA GLU A 132 7.75 -2.98 -33.41
C GLU A 132 8.77 -3.41 -34.47
N ASN A 133 10.01 -2.95 -34.30
CA ASN A 133 11.10 -3.21 -35.24
C ASN A 133 12.27 -3.91 -34.55
N ASN A 134 13.03 -4.70 -35.35
CA ASN A 134 14.26 -5.31 -34.85
C ASN A 134 15.28 -4.21 -34.44
N ILE A 135 15.57 -4.12 -33.13
CA ILE A 135 16.52 -3.14 -32.59
C ILE A 135 17.97 -3.59 -32.71
N PHE A 136 18.21 -4.85 -33.07
CA PHE A 136 19.54 -5.44 -33.33
C PHE A 136 19.55 -6.05 -34.73
N PRO A 137 19.60 -5.24 -35.81
CA PRO A 137 19.51 -5.74 -37.18
C PRO A 137 20.64 -6.71 -37.58
N GLU A 138 21.75 -6.70 -36.83
CA GLU A 138 22.84 -7.65 -36.99
C GLU A 138 22.53 -9.06 -36.46
N ILE A 139 21.42 -9.24 -35.74
CA ILE A 139 20.99 -10.52 -35.17
C ILE A 139 19.97 -11.16 -36.10
N ASP A 140 20.30 -12.35 -36.59
CA ASP A 140 19.42 -13.20 -37.38
C ASP A 140 18.47 -13.97 -36.43
N LEU A 141 17.23 -13.43 -36.26
CA LEU A 141 16.20 -14.06 -35.45
C LEU A 141 15.39 -15.12 -36.21
N GLU A 142 15.59 -15.26 -37.53
CA GLU A 142 14.97 -16.36 -38.31
C GLU A 142 15.49 -17.73 -37.85
N ARG A 143 16.70 -17.76 -37.29
CA ARG A 143 17.32 -18.97 -36.72
C ARG A 143 16.91 -19.26 -35.26
N GLY A 144 16.02 -18.45 -34.69
CA GLY A 144 15.53 -18.58 -33.32
C GLY A 144 15.95 -17.45 -32.39
N ALA A 145 15.54 -17.54 -31.13
CA ALA A 145 15.87 -16.54 -30.11
C ALA A 145 17.37 -16.44 -29.86
N GLN A 146 17.87 -15.25 -29.62
CA GLN A 146 19.24 -15.04 -29.11
C GLN A 146 19.22 -14.97 -27.59
N GLU A 147 20.04 -15.81 -26.97
CA GLU A 147 20.13 -15.96 -25.52
C GLU A 147 21.56 -15.71 -25.04
N PHE A 148 21.67 -14.88 -24.01
CA PHE A 148 22.97 -14.53 -23.43
C PHE A 148 22.88 -14.68 -21.90
N LEU A 149 23.87 -15.28 -21.28
CA LEU A 149 24.02 -15.16 -19.84
C LEU A 149 24.23 -13.68 -19.47
N LEU A 150 23.58 -13.22 -18.42
CA LEU A 150 23.71 -11.82 -17.96
C LEU A 150 25.18 -11.44 -17.70
N THR A 151 25.99 -12.40 -17.25
CA THR A 151 27.42 -12.26 -17.01
C THR A 151 28.26 -12.16 -18.30
N GLU A 152 27.71 -12.58 -19.43
CA GLU A 152 28.41 -12.54 -20.74
C GLU A 152 28.02 -11.34 -21.59
N LEU A 153 26.97 -10.61 -21.20
CA LEU A 153 26.52 -9.42 -21.92
C LEU A 153 27.61 -8.36 -22.08
N GLU A 154 28.52 -8.24 -21.09
CA GLU A 154 29.64 -7.30 -21.16
C GLU A 154 30.56 -7.55 -22.37
N LYS A 155 30.58 -8.79 -22.89
CA LYS A 155 31.37 -9.17 -24.07
C LYS A 155 30.68 -8.77 -25.39
N ASN A 156 29.36 -8.56 -25.37
CA ASN A 156 28.59 -8.18 -26.55
C ASN A 156 28.43 -6.66 -26.64
N LYS A 157 29.31 -6.00 -27.43
CA LYS A 157 29.37 -4.54 -27.56
C LYS A 157 28.05 -3.92 -28.07
N SER A 158 27.32 -4.59 -28.95
CA SER A 158 26.05 -4.09 -29.50
C SER A 158 24.96 -4.04 -28.45
N PHE A 159 24.75 -5.14 -27.72
CA PHE A 159 23.84 -5.19 -26.60
C PHE A 159 24.21 -4.20 -25.52
N MET A 160 25.48 -4.13 -25.11
CA MET A 160 25.91 -3.22 -24.06
C MET A 160 25.73 -1.76 -24.45
N LYS A 161 25.90 -1.40 -25.70
CA LYS A 161 25.65 -0.01 -26.15
C LYS A 161 24.21 0.43 -25.90
N ARG A 162 23.22 -0.46 -26.10
CA ARG A 162 21.79 -0.18 -25.92
C ARG A 162 21.28 -0.44 -24.50
N LEU A 163 21.76 -1.52 -23.86
CA LEU A 163 21.20 -1.97 -22.57
C LEU A 163 21.95 -1.46 -21.35
N LYS A 164 23.16 -0.92 -21.48
CA LYS A 164 23.95 -0.41 -20.35
C LYS A 164 23.14 0.52 -19.44
N SER A 165 22.34 1.39 -20.02
CA SER A 165 21.50 2.33 -19.28
C SER A 165 20.42 1.62 -18.46
N ILE A 166 19.78 0.59 -19.02
CA ILE A 166 18.73 -0.18 -18.35
C ILE A 166 19.31 -0.99 -17.19
N LEU A 167 20.46 -1.62 -17.39
CA LEU A 167 21.10 -2.44 -16.36
C LEU A 167 21.35 -1.67 -15.06
N TRP A 168 21.49 -0.35 -15.12
CA TRP A 168 21.60 0.50 -13.95
C TRP A 168 20.31 0.61 -13.15
N PHE A 169 19.13 0.40 -13.76
CA PHE A 169 17.84 0.47 -13.08
C PHE A 169 17.40 -0.87 -12.50
N LEU A 170 17.94 -1.99 -12.97
CA LEU A 170 17.53 -3.31 -12.49
C LEU A 170 17.66 -3.48 -10.96
N PRO A 171 18.71 -3.00 -10.27
CA PRO A 171 18.76 -3.06 -8.80
C PRO A 171 17.64 -2.29 -8.11
N ILE A 172 17.19 -1.18 -8.69
CA ILE A 172 16.10 -0.36 -8.15
C ILE A 172 14.77 -1.10 -8.33
N VAL A 173 14.56 -1.68 -9.50
CA VAL A 173 13.38 -2.54 -9.77
C VAL A 173 13.37 -3.73 -8.82
N ALA A 174 14.51 -4.41 -8.63
CA ALA A 174 14.64 -5.53 -7.69
C ALA A 174 14.31 -5.11 -6.25
N PHE A 175 14.76 -3.93 -5.82
CA PHE A 175 14.42 -3.39 -4.51
C PHE A 175 12.93 -3.12 -4.36
N ALA A 176 12.29 -2.47 -5.34
CA ALA A 176 10.86 -2.20 -5.30
C ALA A 176 10.03 -3.50 -5.26
N MET A 177 10.40 -4.50 -6.08
CA MET A 177 9.76 -5.83 -6.06
C MET A 177 9.89 -6.51 -4.70
N GLU A 178 11.06 -6.44 -4.06
CA GLU A 178 11.26 -7.06 -2.74
C GLU A 178 10.45 -6.36 -1.65
N VAL A 179 10.37 -5.04 -1.68
CA VAL A 179 9.51 -4.27 -0.75
C VAL A 179 8.05 -4.63 -0.93
N MET A 180 7.57 -4.78 -2.17
CA MET A 180 6.20 -5.25 -2.46
C MET A 180 5.97 -6.65 -1.88
N ARG A 181 6.89 -7.59 -2.10
CA ARG A 181 6.80 -8.96 -1.61
C ARG A 181 6.76 -9.03 -0.08
N LEU A 182 7.66 -8.29 0.59
CA LEU A 182 7.69 -8.22 2.06
C LEU A 182 6.39 -7.63 2.61
N ARG A 183 5.85 -6.61 1.95
CA ARG A 183 4.57 -6.01 2.31
C ARG A 183 3.42 -7.02 2.20
N GLN A 184 3.32 -7.73 1.08
CA GLN A 184 2.29 -8.73 0.85
C GLN A 184 2.38 -9.89 1.85
N THR A 185 3.60 -10.42 2.11
CA THR A 185 3.83 -11.45 3.11
C THR A 185 3.45 -10.99 4.51
N SER A 186 3.84 -9.76 4.87
CA SER A 186 3.48 -9.17 6.17
C SER A 186 1.97 -9.00 6.30
N TYR A 187 1.29 -8.55 5.25
CA TYR A 187 -0.17 -8.43 5.22
C TYR A 187 -0.85 -9.78 5.48
N GLN A 188 -0.46 -10.82 4.76
CA GLN A 188 -1.01 -12.18 4.91
C GLN A 188 -0.79 -12.71 6.33
N THR A 189 0.43 -12.58 6.86
CA THR A 189 0.77 -13.03 8.22
C THR A 189 -0.05 -12.32 9.29
N ILE A 190 -0.20 -11.01 9.19
CA ILE A 190 -1.00 -10.24 10.14
C ILE A 190 -2.50 -10.54 10.01
N HIS A 191 -2.98 -10.77 8.78
CA HIS A 191 -4.36 -11.19 8.56
C HIS A 191 -4.66 -12.54 9.23
N GLU A 192 -3.76 -13.51 9.09
CA GLU A 192 -3.87 -14.80 9.76
C GLU A 192 -3.81 -14.66 11.30
N LEU A 193 -2.88 -13.83 11.81
CA LEU A 193 -2.78 -13.54 13.25
C LEU A 193 -4.10 -12.95 13.77
N LYS A 194 -4.66 -11.95 13.09
CA LYS A 194 -5.96 -11.36 13.44
C LYS A 194 -7.05 -12.43 13.53
N ASN A 195 -7.12 -13.33 12.54
CA ASN A 195 -8.13 -14.41 12.52
C ASN A 195 -7.95 -15.39 13.68
N LYS A 196 -6.70 -15.75 14.03
CA LYS A 196 -6.39 -16.59 15.19
C LYS A 196 -6.78 -15.93 16.52
N LEU A 197 -6.53 -14.63 16.66
CA LEU A 197 -6.94 -13.86 17.85
C LEU A 197 -8.47 -13.79 17.99
N ILE A 198 -9.21 -13.58 16.90
CA ILE A 198 -10.68 -13.61 16.89
C ILE A 198 -11.19 -14.99 17.31
N SER A 199 -10.58 -16.05 16.79
CA SER A 199 -10.92 -17.44 17.21
C SER A 199 -10.65 -17.64 18.71
N GLY A 200 -9.53 -17.16 19.23
CA GLY A 200 -9.21 -17.22 20.66
C GLY A 200 -10.26 -16.52 21.53
N LEU A 201 -10.73 -15.33 21.09
CA LEU A 201 -11.80 -14.62 21.79
C LEU A 201 -13.11 -15.41 21.80
N SER A 202 -13.46 -16.07 20.70
CA SER A 202 -14.64 -16.93 20.63
C SER A 202 -14.53 -18.13 21.58
N TRP A 203 -13.35 -18.76 21.68
CA TRP A 203 -13.11 -19.85 22.62
C TRP A 203 -13.24 -19.43 24.08
N ILE A 204 -12.78 -18.22 24.46
CA ILE A 204 -12.99 -17.67 25.80
C ILE A 204 -14.48 -17.50 26.08
N GLY A 205 -15.26 -17.03 25.09
CA GLY A 205 -16.70 -16.91 25.20
C GLY A 205 -17.40 -18.27 25.46
N TYR A 206 -17.03 -19.30 24.69
CA TYR A 206 -17.53 -20.66 24.90
C TYR A 206 -17.15 -21.22 26.29
N LEU A 207 -15.88 -20.99 26.71
CA LEU A 207 -15.45 -21.44 28.04
C LEU A 207 -16.25 -20.77 29.16
N LYS A 208 -16.51 -19.47 29.06
CA LYS A 208 -17.36 -18.75 30.02
C LYS A 208 -18.76 -19.32 30.08
N GLU A 209 -19.33 -19.68 28.93
CA GLU A 209 -20.69 -20.26 28.87
C GLU A 209 -20.73 -21.66 29.46
N ASP A 210 -19.71 -22.50 29.18
CA ASP A 210 -19.58 -23.83 29.78
C ASP A 210 -19.42 -23.75 31.31
N ILE A 211 -18.61 -22.81 31.81
CA ILE A 211 -18.44 -22.60 33.25
C ILE A 211 -19.76 -22.09 33.86
N ARG A 212 -20.48 -21.19 33.20
CA ARG A 212 -21.77 -20.67 33.67
C ARG A 212 -22.80 -21.80 33.81
N HIS A 213 -22.79 -22.78 32.89
CA HIS A 213 -23.70 -23.91 32.92
C HIS A 213 -23.33 -24.99 33.96
N ASN A 214 -22.03 -25.32 34.04
CA ASN A 214 -21.60 -26.49 34.81
C ASN A 214 -21.09 -26.15 36.22
N SER A 215 -20.60 -24.91 36.43
CA SER A 215 -19.98 -24.52 37.71
C SER A 215 -20.08 -22.98 37.92
N PRO A 216 -21.30 -22.41 37.99
CA PRO A 216 -21.52 -20.97 38.01
C PRO A 216 -20.77 -20.25 39.16
N ALA A 217 -20.59 -20.90 40.31
CA ALA A 217 -19.84 -20.35 41.46
C ALA A 217 -18.38 -19.98 41.12
N VAL A 218 -17.77 -20.59 40.09
CA VAL A 218 -16.41 -20.25 39.65
C VAL A 218 -16.40 -18.84 39.04
N LEU A 219 -17.47 -18.42 38.36
CA LEU A 219 -17.57 -17.06 37.79
C LEU A 219 -17.96 -15.98 38.81
N GLU A 220 -18.36 -16.40 40.04
CA GLU A 220 -18.59 -15.48 41.16
C GLU A 220 -17.29 -15.12 41.86
N ASP A 221 -16.22 -15.91 41.69
CA ASP A 221 -14.89 -15.57 42.18
C ASP A 221 -14.33 -14.33 41.43
N GLU A 222 -14.02 -13.28 42.19
CA GLU A 222 -13.56 -12.00 41.67
C GLU A 222 -12.26 -12.13 40.87
N ASN A 223 -11.34 -13.02 41.31
CA ASN A 223 -10.05 -13.20 40.61
C ASN A 223 -10.28 -13.87 39.25
N VAL A 224 -11.12 -14.90 39.19
CA VAL A 224 -11.49 -15.60 37.94
C VAL A 224 -12.14 -14.63 36.96
N ARG A 225 -13.08 -13.81 37.45
CA ARG A 225 -13.75 -12.81 36.62
C ARG A 225 -12.74 -11.78 36.07
N GLN A 226 -11.83 -11.29 36.91
CA GLN A 226 -10.80 -10.35 36.53
C GLN A 226 -9.82 -10.94 35.52
N ASP A 227 -9.43 -12.21 35.69
CA ASP A 227 -8.54 -12.91 34.74
C ASP A 227 -9.18 -13.06 33.36
N PHE A 228 -10.50 -13.38 33.31
CA PHE A 228 -11.23 -13.39 32.04
C PHE A 228 -11.30 -12.02 31.39
N GLU A 229 -11.61 -10.96 32.14
CA GLU A 229 -11.70 -9.60 31.63
C GLU A 229 -10.36 -9.10 31.08
N LEU A 230 -9.26 -9.37 31.78
CA LEU A 230 -7.90 -9.06 31.35
C LEU A 230 -7.52 -9.82 30.07
N SER A 231 -7.85 -11.12 30.00
CA SER A 231 -7.56 -11.95 28.84
C SER A 231 -8.36 -11.50 27.60
N GLU A 232 -9.65 -11.23 27.77
CA GLU A 232 -10.48 -10.69 26.68
C GLU A 232 -9.96 -9.33 26.19
N THR A 233 -9.61 -8.45 27.12
CA THR A 233 -9.10 -7.12 26.81
C THR A 233 -7.79 -7.22 26.03
N ALA A 234 -6.84 -8.03 26.47
CA ALA A 234 -5.56 -8.23 25.78
C ALA A 234 -5.73 -8.77 24.35
N ILE A 235 -6.67 -9.74 24.17
CA ILE A 235 -6.94 -10.27 22.82
C ILE A 235 -7.63 -9.22 21.94
N ARG A 236 -8.60 -8.46 22.46
CA ARG A 236 -9.27 -7.37 21.73
C ARG A 236 -8.27 -6.29 21.28
N GLU A 237 -7.35 -5.93 22.16
CA GLU A 237 -6.25 -5.00 21.81
C GLU A 237 -5.36 -5.56 20.71
N GLY A 238 -5.00 -6.86 20.78
CA GLY A 238 -4.26 -7.55 19.72
C GLY A 238 -5.00 -7.56 18.36
N VAL A 239 -6.32 -7.83 18.36
CA VAL A 239 -7.17 -7.75 17.15
C VAL A 239 -7.17 -6.32 16.59
N SER A 240 -7.32 -5.31 17.45
CA SER A 240 -7.32 -3.90 17.06
C SER A 240 -5.98 -3.49 16.45
N LEU A 241 -4.86 -3.91 17.06
CA LEU A 241 -3.51 -3.67 16.55
C LEU A 241 -3.31 -4.29 15.16
N ALA A 242 -3.69 -5.57 15.01
CA ALA A 242 -3.60 -6.27 13.73
C ALA A 242 -4.48 -5.61 12.65
N ALA A 243 -5.72 -5.21 12.99
CA ALA A 243 -6.62 -4.51 12.07
C ALA A 243 -6.02 -3.16 11.62
N THR A 244 -5.47 -2.39 12.56
CA THR A 244 -4.84 -1.09 12.28
C THR A 244 -3.60 -1.25 11.38
N TYR A 245 -2.78 -2.28 11.61
CA TYR A 245 -1.64 -2.59 10.75
C TYR A 245 -2.08 -2.96 9.32
N LEU A 246 -3.11 -3.80 9.18
CA LEU A 246 -3.66 -4.17 7.88
C LEU A 246 -4.22 -2.94 7.13
N GLN A 247 -4.88 -2.03 7.83
CA GLN A 247 -5.32 -0.76 7.26
C GLN A 247 -4.12 0.06 6.77
N PHE A 248 -3.06 0.18 7.58
CA PHE A 248 -1.84 0.91 7.21
C PHE A 248 -1.18 0.35 5.95
N THR A 249 -1.16 -0.97 5.77
CA THR A 249 -0.58 -1.62 4.59
C THR A 249 -1.43 -1.47 3.32
N ASN A 250 -2.75 -1.32 3.46
CA ASN A 250 -3.69 -1.20 2.32
C ASN A 250 -3.84 0.22 1.74
N ILE A 251 -3.34 1.25 2.41
CA ILE A 251 -3.49 2.66 1.99
C ILE A 251 -2.85 2.93 0.61
N TYR A 252 -1.92 2.10 0.18
CA TYR A 252 -1.15 2.31 -1.06
C TYR A 252 -1.89 1.95 -2.35
N SER A 253 -3.10 1.39 -2.28
CA SER A 253 -3.91 1.04 -3.46
C SER A 253 -5.30 1.65 -3.33
N PRO A 254 -5.43 3.00 -3.47
CA PRO A 254 -6.72 3.66 -3.39
C PRO A 254 -7.61 3.31 -4.58
N ASP A 255 -8.89 3.13 -4.31
CA ASP A 255 -9.94 2.98 -5.33
C ASP A 255 -10.54 4.35 -5.64
N PHE A 256 -9.91 5.08 -6.57
CA PHE A 256 -10.32 6.42 -6.94
C PHE A 256 -11.62 6.41 -7.75
N ALA A 257 -12.62 7.13 -7.25
CA ALA A 257 -13.91 7.35 -7.90
C ALA A 257 -14.32 8.83 -7.84
N GLN A 258 -15.37 9.19 -8.56
CA GLN A 258 -15.99 10.52 -8.45
C GLN A 258 -16.77 10.61 -7.14
N VAL A 259 -16.28 11.36 -6.17
CA VAL A 259 -16.80 11.44 -4.79
C VAL A 259 -17.14 12.88 -4.42
N ASP A 260 -18.33 13.10 -3.86
CA ASP A 260 -18.62 14.33 -3.14
C ASP A 260 -18.02 14.25 -1.73
N VAL A 261 -17.04 15.09 -1.44
CA VAL A 261 -16.35 15.12 -0.14
C VAL A 261 -17.33 15.44 1.00
N ASN A 262 -18.36 16.25 0.73
CA ASN A 262 -19.36 16.62 1.73
C ASN A 262 -20.20 15.42 2.18
N ASP A 263 -20.49 14.47 1.28
CA ASP A 263 -21.18 13.22 1.63
C ASP A 263 -20.31 12.40 2.60
N VAL A 264 -19.01 12.27 2.32
CA VAL A 264 -18.07 11.56 3.20
C VAL A 264 -17.99 12.21 4.58
N LEU A 265 -17.97 13.56 4.65
CA LEU A 265 -17.96 14.28 5.90
C LEU A 265 -19.27 14.10 6.68
N ALA A 266 -20.42 14.12 5.99
CA ALA A 266 -21.72 13.89 6.61
C ALA A 266 -21.85 12.47 7.18
N GLU A 267 -21.41 11.45 6.43
CA GLU A 267 -21.37 10.07 6.92
C GLU A 267 -20.41 9.90 8.11
N THR A 268 -19.26 10.59 8.07
CA THR A 268 -18.33 10.61 9.19
C THR A 268 -18.99 11.19 10.45
N ALA A 269 -19.73 12.30 10.33
CA ALA A 269 -20.44 12.90 11.44
C ALA A 269 -21.46 11.96 12.10
N VAL A 270 -22.17 11.15 11.29
CA VAL A 270 -23.07 10.11 11.82
C VAL A 270 -22.30 9.07 12.64
N SER A 271 -21.17 8.61 12.13
CA SER A 271 -20.33 7.62 12.82
C SER A 271 -19.75 8.17 14.14
N VAL A 272 -19.38 9.46 14.15
CA VAL A 272 -18.85 10.17 15.33
C VAL A 272 -19.91 10.32 16.41
N LYS A 273 -21.16 10.64 16.04
CA LYS A 273 -22.29 10.70 17.00
C LYS A 273 -22.55 9.33 17.64
N ALA A 274 -22.47 8.24 16.85
CA ALA A 274 -22.61 6.89 17.38
C ALA A 274 -21.50 6.55 18.39
N LEU A 275 -20.25 6.89 18.08
CA LEU A 275 -19.10 6.68 18.97
C LEU A 275 -19.26 7.49 20.27
N ALA A 276 -19.68 8.75 20.20
CA ALA A 276 -19.88 9.59 21.37
C ALA A 276 -20.98 9.02 22.29
N ALA A 277 -22.06 8.48 21.72
CA ALA A 277 -23.11 7.80 22.47
C ALA A 277 -22.60 6.52 23.16
N GLU A 278 -21.77 5.73 22.49
CA GLU A 278 -21.13 4.54 23.05
C GLU A 278 -20.21 4.90 24.23
N LEU A 279 -19.44 5.97 24.09
CA LEU A 279 -18.57 6.50 25.16
C LEU A 279 -19.32 7.30 26.24
N LYS A 280 -20.66 7.35 26.16
CA LYS A 280 -21.52 8.07 27.11
C LYS A 280 -21.16 9.55 27.26
N ALA A 281 -20.75 10.21 26.18
CA ALA A 281 -20.49 11.65 26.17
C ALA A 281 -21.80 12.42 26.38
N VAL A 282 -21.87 13.18 27.48
CA VAL A 282 -23.06 13.97 27.82
C VAL A 282 -23.01 15.29 27.05
N ASP A 283 -24.15 15.76 26.55
CA ASP A 283 -24.32 17.02 25.79
C ASP A 283 -23.39 17.19 24.60
N PHE A 284 -22.97 16.05 23.99
CA PHE A 284 -22.08 16.03 22.83
C PHE A 284 -22.77 16.53 21.55
N SER A 285 -22.10 17.42 20.84
CA SER A 285 -22.57 17.96 19.58
C SER A 285 -21.59 17.77 18.42
N VAL A 286 -22.15 17.61 17.21
CA VAL A 286 -21.38 17.66 15.96
C VAL A 286 -21.98 18.77 15.09
N VAL A 287 -21.19 19.79 14.81
CA VAL A 287 -21.54 20.93 13.96
C VAL A 287 -20.96 20.72 12.56
N LEU A 288 -21.82 20.78 11.55
CA LEU A 288 -21.45 20.71 10.15
C LEU A 288 -21.69 22.06 9.48
N ASP A 289 -20.66 22.58 8.81
CA ASP A 289 -20.75 23.75 7.92
C ASP A 289 -20.05 23.40 6.60
N LEU A 290 -20.84 22.96 5.61
CA LEU A 290 -20.35 22.34 4.39
C LEU A 290 -20.66 23.22 3.18
N ASP A 291 -19.60 23.66 2.50
CA ASP A 291 -19.67 24.45 1.26
C ASP A 291 -20.06 23.54 0.06
N ARG A 292 -21.25 23.78 -0.48
CA ARG A 292 -21.76 23.04 -1.65
C ARG A 292 -20.95 23.29 -2.93
N GLY A 293 -20.12 24.32 -2.96
CA GLY A 293 -19.28 24.68 -4.10
C GLY A 293 -18.08 23.76 -4.32
N ILE A 294 -17.75 22.86 -3.39
CA ILE A 294 -16.61 21.95 -3.51
C ILE A 294 -16.77 20.99 -4.71
N GLY A 295 -17.98 20.45 -4.89
CA GLY A 295 -18.30 19.52 -5.96
C GLY A 295 -17.60 18.16 -5.84
N VAL A 296 -17.76 17.35 -6.90
CA VAL A 296 -17.23 15.98 -7.00
C VAL A 296 -15.75 15.99 -7.36
N ARG A 297 -14.97 15.10 -6.78
CA ARG A 297 -13.52 14.96 -6.99
C ARG A 297 -13.14 13.49 -7.15
N ASN A 298 -12.01 13.23 -7.81
CA ASN A 298 -11.49 11.87 -7.98
C ASN A 298 -10.73 11.45 -6.72
N LEU A 299 -11.39 10.73 -5.81
CA LEU A 299 -10.92 10.39 -4.46
C LEU A 299 -11.39 8.99 -4.07
N ASP A 300 -10.77 8.39 -3.06
CA ASP A 300 -11.26 7.16 -2.43
C ASP A 300 -12.09 7.52 -1.18
N ALA A 301 -13.41 7.35 -1.29
CA ALA A 301 -14.35 7.67 -0.22
C ALA A 301 -14.10 6.87 1.06
N SER A 302 -13.73 5.60 0.95
CA SER A 302 -13.53 4.70 2.09
C SER A 302 -12.29 5.09 2.89
N GLN A 303 -11.19 5.39 2.21
CA GLN A 303 -9.96 5.87 2.83
C GLN A 303 -10.16 7.25 3.47
N LEU A 304 -10.81 8.19 2.79
CA LEU A 304 -11.10 9.52 3.36
C LEU A 304 -12.01 9.43 4.58
N LYS A 305 -13.07 8.60 4.55
CA LYS A 305 -13.93 8.35 5.71
C LYS A 305 -13.13 7.83 6.90
N MET A 306 -12.21 6.90 6.67
CA MET A 306 -11.30 6.40 7.71
C MET A 306 -10.41 7.52 8.27
N ALA A 307 -9.81 8.35 7.42
CA ALA A 307 -8.97 9.47 7.84
C ALA A 307 -9.75 10.48 8.69
N PHE A 308 -10.92 10.91 8.23
CA PHE A 308 -11.75 11.88 8.94
C PHE A 308 -12.29 11.32 10.25
N PHE A 309 -12.72 10.05 10.26
CA PHE A 309 -13.15 9.38 11.46
C PHE A 309 -12.04 9.27 12.52
N ASN A 310 -10.80 8.95 12.12
CA ASN A 310 -9.65 8.91 13.02
C ASN A 310 -9.40 10.27 13.69
N LEU A 311 -9.51 11.38 12.95
CA LEU A 311 -9.35 12.73 13.52
C LEU A 311 -10.45 13.02 14.55
N CYS A 312 -11.71 12.79 14.16
CA CYS A 312 -12.85 13.01 15.04
C CYS A 312 -12.81 12.12 16.29
N LYS A 313 -12.48 10.84 16.13
CA LYS A 313 -12.33 9.86 17.23
C LYS A 313 -11.34 10.37 18.27
N ASN A 314 -10.18 10.86 17.83
CA ASN A 314 -9.18 11.41 18.75
C ASN A 314 -9.73 12.59 19.55
N GLY A 315 -10.51 13.46 18.92
CA GLY A 315 -11.20 14.57 19.58
C GLY A 315 -12.23 14.08 20.60
N VAL A 316 -13.15 13.16 20.19
CA VAL A 316 -14.17 12.61 21.10
C VAL A 316 -13.55 11.95 22.33
N GLU A 317 -12.50 11.13 22.13
CA GLU A 317 -11.79 10.49 23.24
C GLU A 317 -11.19 11.53 24.21
N ALA A 318 -10.55 12.58 23.69
CA ALA A 318 -9.99 13.63 24.51
C ALA A 318 -11.08 14.41 25.26
N LEU A 319 -12.20 14.72 24.62
CA LEU A 319 -13.33 15.41 25.22
C LEU A 319 -13.95 14.61 26.38
N VAL A 320 -14.11 13.30 26.21
CA VAL A 320 -14.66 12.38 27.23
C VAL A 320 -13.66 12.19 28.38
N GLU A 321 -12.39 11.94 28.09
CA GLU A 321 -11.32 11.73 29.08
C GLU A 321 -11.18 12.93 30.02
N HIS A 322 -11.23 14.15 29.46
CA HIS A 322 -11.08 15.37 30.24
C HIS A 322 -12.42 15.96 30.73
N LYS A 323 -13.53 15.26 30.50
CA LYS A 323 -14.88 15.70 30.94
C LYS A 323 -15.18 17.13 30.52
N VAL A 324 -14.88 17.48 29.28
CA VAL A 324 -15.07 18.85 28.75
C VAL A 324 -16.56 19.19 28.78
N PRO A 325 -16.95 20.34 29.34
CA PRO A 325 -18.34 20.77 29.31
C PRO A 325 -18.76 21.13 27.88
N TYR A 326 -20.00 20.72 27.50
CA TYR A 326 -20.53 20.94 26.15
C TYR A 326 -19.53 20.47 25.04
N PRO A 327 -19.15 19.19 25.03
CA PRO A 327 -18.16 18.67 24.09
C PRO A 327 -18.64 18.79 22.65
N GLU A 328 -17.83 19.41 21.78
CA GLU A 328 -18.17 19.70 20.39
C GLU A 328 -17.07 19.21 19.43
N ILE A 329 -17.50 18.54 18.35
CA ILE A 329 -16.69 18.35 17.15
C ILE A 329 -17.28 19.22 16.04
N ARG A 330 -16.45 20.06 15.42
CA ARG A 330 -16.85 20.91 14.30
C ARG A 330 -16.15 20.47 13.03
N ILE A 331 -16.94 20.28 11.96
CA ILE A 331 -16.48 19.88 10.64
C ILE A 331 -16.92 20.96 9.64
N LEU A 332 -15.94 21.58 9.01
CA LEU A 332 -16.16 22.63 8.02
C LEU A 332 -15.56 22.20 6.70
N SER A 333 -16.18 22.58 5.60
CA SER A 333 -15.60 22.48 4.27
C SER A 333 -15.75 23.80 3.52
N THR A 334 -14.75 24.16 2.70
CA THR A 334 -14.80 25.35 1.85
C THR A 334 -13.97 25.15 0.59
N LEU A 335 -14.37 25.79 -0.50
CA LEU A 335 -13.60 25.84 -1.73
C LEU A 335 -12.67 27.05 -1.71
N LYS A 336 -11.34 26.84 -1.76
CA LYS A 336 -10.35 27.90 -1.79
C LYS A 336 -9.34 27.67 -2.90
N ASN A 337 -9.25 28.60 -3.85
CA ASN A 337 -8.32 28.50 -4.99
C ASN A 337 -8.45 27.18 -5.78
N GLY A 338 -9.68 26.68 -5.97
CA GLY A 338 -9.97 25.44 -6.68
C GLY A 338 -9.70 24.15 -5.90
N ARG A 339 -9.21 24.26 -4.65
CA ARG A 339 -8.98 23.12 -3.74
C ARG A 339 -10.04 23.06 -2.65
N ALA A 340 -10.39 21.83 -2.25
CA ALA A 340 -11.22 21.61 -1.08
C ALA A 340 -10.37 21.80 0.18
N VAL A 341 -10.76 22.71 1.05
CA VAL A 341 -10.16 22.92 2.36
C VAL A 341 -11.16 22.46 3.41
N LEU A 342 -10.77 21.47 4.19
CA LEU A 342 -11.58 20.83 5.21
C LEU A 342 -10.96 21.14 6.58
N VAL A 343 -11.80 21.46 7.55
CA VAL A 343 -11.36 21.70 8.93
C VAL A 343 -12.16 20.79 9.87
N ILE A 344 -11.43 19.98 10.64
CA ILE A 344 -12.00 19.16 11.71
C ILE A 344 -11.41 19.66 13.02
N SER A 345 -12.23 20.08 13.96
CA SER A 345 -11.77 20.62 15.23
C SER A 345 -12.62 20.14 16.40
N ASP A 346 -12.00 20.08 17.56
CA ASP A 346 -12.62 19.84 18.86
C ASP A 346 -12.42 21.06 19.79
N ASN A 347 -13.25 21.16 20.83
CA ASN A 347 -13.12 22.14 21.91
C ASN A 347 -12.46 21.55 23.17
N GLY A 348 -11.57 20.59 23.00
CA GLY A 348 -10.86 19.92 24.07
C GLY A 348 -9.70 20.74 24.66
N PRO A 349 -8.88 20.13 25.54
CA PRO A 349 -7.75 20.80 26.17
C PRO A 349 -6.53 21.01 25.25
N GLY A 350 -6.64 20.57 23.99
CA GLY A 350 -5.53 20.57 23.05
C GLY A 350 -4.46 19.50 23.35
N MET A 351 -3.30 19.66 22.71
CA MET A 351 -2.18 18.72 22.85
C MET A 351 -0.91 19.42 23.35
N PRO A 352 -0.12 18.77 24.22
CA PRO A 352 1.20 19.27 24.59
C PRO A 352 2.12 19.45 23.38
N PRO A 353 3.00 20.47 23.36
CA PRO A 353 3.89 20.77 22.24
C PRO A 353 4.77 19.58 21.82
N GLU A 354 5.18 18.74 22.79
CA GLU A 354 5.98 17.54 22.53
C GLU A 354 5.25 16.50 21.65
N ILE A 355 3.92 16.43 21.77
CA ILE A 355 3.06 15.55 20.97
C ILE A 355 2.81 16.20 19.61
N ALA A 356 2.48 17.50 19.58
CA ALA A 356 2.17 18.23 18.37
C ALA A 356 3.32 18.19 17.32
N ASN A 357 4.58 18.27 17.78
CA ASN A 357 5.76 18.23 16.90
C ASN A 357 6.01 16.87 16.25
N ASN A 358 5.43 15.78 16.77
CA ASN A 358 5.63 14.43 16.26
C ASN A 358 4.32 13.71 15.93
N LEU A 359 3.27 14.46 15.69
CA LEU A 359 1.89 14.01 15.64
C LEU A 359 1.65 12.89 14.60
N PHE A 360 2.32 12.95 13.45
CA PHE A 360 2.15 12.02 12.33
C PHE A 360 3.21 10.92 12.27
N VAL A 361 4.07 10.81 13.30
CA VAL A 361 5.09 9.75 13.37
C VAL A 361 4.43 8.47 13.88
N ALA A 362 4.56 7.39 13.10
CA ALA A 362 4.01 6.08 13.43
C ALA A 362 4.56 5.55 14.78
N PHE A 363 3.71 4.82 15.51
CA PHE A 363 4.01 4.20 16.81
C PHE A 363 4.33 5.18 17.95
N LYS A 364 4.07 6.46 17.77
CA LYS A 364 4.16 7.46 18.86
C LYS A 364 2.78 7.73 19.44
N THR A 365 2.57 7.31 20.68
CA THR A 365 1.35 7.57 21.44
C THR A 365 1.67 7.68 22.93
N LYS A 366 0.91 8.51 23.66
CA LYS A 366 0.90 8.51 25.13
C LYS A 366 -0.41 7.89 25.66
N LYS A 367 -1.34 7.50 24.78
CA LYS A 367 -2.59 6.86 25.19
C LYS A 367 -2.32 5.42 25.62
N SER A 368 -2.80 5.03 26.80
CA SER A 368 -2.84 3.63 27.25
C SER A 368 -3.71 2.82 26.27
N GLY A 369 -3.17 1.73 25.73
CA GLY A 369 -3.86 0.91 24.70
C GLY A 369 -3.88 1.48 23.27
N GLY A 370 -3.31 2.65 23.03
CA GLY A 370 -3.21 3.23 21.70
C GLY A 370 -1.98 2.74 20.93
N VAL A 371 -2.16 2.36 19.65
CA VAL A 371 -1.08 1.87 18.78
C VAL A 371 -0.20 2.99 18.22
N GLY A 372 -0.69 4.24 18.22
CA GLY A 372 0.03 5.38 17.64
C GLY A 372 0.10 5.35 16.11
N LEU A 373 -0.80 4.64 15.43
CA LEU A 373 -0.84 4.55 13.96
C LEU A 373 -1.94 5.44 13.33
N GLY A 374 -3.00 5.81 14.04
CA GLY A 374 -4.16 6.48 13.47
C GLY A 374 -3.82 7.77 12.72
N LEU A 375 -3.04 8.67 13.32
CA LEU A 375 -2.66 9.94 12.69
C LEU A 375 -1.62 9.74 11.57
N ALA A 376 -0.71 8.77 11.69
CA ALA A 376 0.21 8.40 10.61
C ALA A 376 -0.56 7.84 9.39
N ILE A 377 -1.59 7.01 9.63
CA ILE A 377 -2.54 6.52 8.62
C ILE A 377 -3.25 7.70 7.96
N THR A 378 -3.83 8.60 8.76
CA THR A 378 -4.51 9.81 8.26
C THR A 378 -3.61 10.63 7.35
N LYS A 379 -2.38 10.93 7.80
CA LYS A 379 -1.40 11.67 7.00
C LYS A 379 -1.13 10.97 5.67
N LYS A 380 -0.89 9.66 5.70
CA LYS A 380 -0.61 8.88 4.50
C LYS A 380 -1.79 8.85 3.52
N ILE A 381 -3.02 8.70 4.02
CA ILE A 381 -4.23 8.78 3.18
C ILE A 381 -4.28 10.13 2.47
N ILE A 382 -4.13 11.23 3.20
CA ILE A 382 -4.17 12.56 2.62
C ILE A 382 -3.07 12.76 1.58
N ASP A 383 -1.85 12.26 1.84
CA ASP A 383 -0.72 12.35 0.90
C ASP A 383 -0.99 11.58 -0.40
N VAL A 384 -1.55 10.36 -0.31
CA VAL A 384 -1.92 9.54 -1.49
C VAL A 384 -2.99 10.23 -2.33
N HIS A 385 -3.87 11.04 -1.72
CA HIS A 385 -4.85 11.87 -2.42
C HIS A 385 -4.29 13.20 -2.95
N GLY A 386 -2.96 13.40 -2.89
CA GLY A 386 -2.29 14.64 -3.35
C GLY A 386 -2.59 15.84 -2.46
N GLY A 387 -3.09 15.58 -1.24
CA GLY A 387 -3.47 16.61 -0.28
C GLY A 387 -2.37 16.96 0.72
N THR A 388 -2.71 17.86 1.63
CA THR A 388 -1.85 18.21 2.77
C THR A 388 -2.70 18.29 4.04
N ILE A 389 -2.11 17.93 5.20
CA ILE A 389 -2.74 18.07 6.50
C ILE A 389 -1.84 18.87 7.44
N LYS A 390 -2.42 19.81 8.18
CA LYS A 390 -1.76 20.60 9.23
C LYS A 390 -2.57 20.50 10.50
N CYS A 391 -1.91 20.60 11.64
CA CYS A 391 -2.53 20.64 12.96
C CYS A 391 -2.17 21.95 13.64
N ASP A 392 -3.19 22.58 14.24
CA ASP A 392 -3.06 23.70 15.15
C ASP A 392 -3.75 23.30 16.46
N THR A 393 -3.11 23.51 17.61
CA THR A 393 -3.61 23.07 18.90
C THR A 393 -3.19 24.03 20.01
N ASN A 394 -4.11 24.34 20.89
CA ASN A 394 -3.92 25.21 22.05
C ASN A 394 -4.84 24.76 23.20
N SER A 395 -4.93 25.54 24.27
CA SER A 395 -5.78 25.23 25.42
C SER A 395 -7.29 25.30 25.14
N GLU A 396 -7.70 25.73 23.94
CA GLU A 396 -9.12 25.87 23.53
C GLU A 396 -9.53 24.71 22.58
N GLY A 397 -8.59 23.81 22.22
CA GLY A 397 -8.88 22.66 21.37
C GLY A 397 -7.80 22.30 20.39
N THR A 398 -8.15 21.37 19.52
CA THR A 398 -7.31 20.94 18.39
C THR A 398 -8.03 21.17 17.08
N ARG A 399 -7.30 21.64 16.08
CA ARG A 399 -7.80 21.89 14.73
C ARG A 399 -6.90 21.22 13.71
N PHE A 400 -7.47 20.35 12.89
CA PHE A 400 -6.81 19.79 11.70
C PHE A 400 -7.33 20.49 10.45
N MET A 401 -6.41 21.00 9.63
CA MET A 401 -6.71 21.61 8.35
C MET A 401 -6.18 20.70 7.23
N ILE A 402 -7.07 20.24 6.37
CA ILE A 402 -6.78 19.34 5.26
C ILE A 402 -7.07 20.10 3.97
N THR A 403 -6.17 19.98 2.98
CA THR A 403 -6.37 20.54 1.63
C THR A 403 -6.26 19.40 0.62
N LEU A 404 -7.30 19.20 -0.19
CA LEU A 404 -7.42 18.18 -1.23
C LEU A 404 -7.55 18.83 -2.61
#